data_6050d7fb9f2c7f725b919cd35f112458
#
_entry.id   6050d7fb9f2c7f725b919cd35f112458
#
_cell.length_a   1.000
_cell.length_b   1.000
_cell.length_c   1.000
_cell.angle_alpha   90.00
_cell.angle_beta   90.00
_cell.angle_gamma   90.00
#
_symmetry.space_group_name_H-M   'P 1'
#
loop_
_entity.id
_entity.type
_entity.pdbx_description
1 polymer ?
#
loop_
_entity_poly.entity_id
_entity_poly.type
_entity_poly.pdbx_seq_one_letter_code
_entity_poly.pdbx_strand_id
1 'polypeptide(L)'
;MKDLLEIREEIDRIDGQMIELYEKRMECTAQVAEYKISTGKKIFDKEREQAKLEKAESLASNTFNKRSVRELFEHIMSMSRKRQYQILTEQGLTKKPDFICEDKLDFTKARVVFQGVEGAYSEAAMKEFFGSDTDSFHVETWRDAMEAIKNGEAD
;
A
#
# COMPACT_ATOMS: atom_id res chain seq x y z
N MET A 1 30.82 -4.31 31.47
CA MET A 1 29.64 -4.62 30.61
C MET A 1 28.55 -3.66 31.05
N LYS A 2 27.93 -2.91 30.14
CA LYS A 2 26.86 -2.01 30.52
C LYS A 2 25.69 -2.81 31.09
N ASP A 3 25.00 -2.27 32.09
CA ASP A 3 23.81 -2.86 32.64
C ASP A 3 22.65 -2.82 31.59
N LEU A 4 21.74 -3.76 31.69
CA LEU A 4 20.57 -3.84 30.78
C LEU A 4 19.71 -2.57 30.83
N LEU A 5 19.62 -1.96 32.01
CA LEU A 5 18.88 -0.71 32.19
C LEU A 5 19.52 0.43 31.40
N GLU A 6 20.83 0.61 31.53
CA GLU A 6 21.60 1.62 30.78
C GLU A 6 21.48 1.44 29.26
N ILE A 7 21.45 0.16 28.80
CA ILE A 7 21.27 -0.13 27.37
C ILE A 7 19.87 0.28 26.88
N ARG A 8 18.84 0.02 27.67
CA ARG A 8 17.45 0.40 27.34
C ARG A 8 17.28 1.91 27.32
N GLU A 9 17.81 2.62 28.31
CA GLU A 9 17.80 4.09 28.33
C GLU A 9 18.46 4.70 27.09
N GLU A 10 19.55 4.11 26.63
CA GLU A 10 20.21 4.54 25.40
C GLU A 10 19.35 4.26 24.14
N ILE A 11 18.64 3.11 24.09
CA ILE A 11 17.70 2.79 23.03
C ILE A 11 16.57 3.82 23.01
N ASP A 12 15.95 4.09 24.16
CA ASP A 12 14.84 5.05 24.27
C ASP A 12 15.28 6.47 23.81
N ARG A 13 16.50 6.86 24.13
CA ARG A 13 17.07 8.13 23.66
C ARG A 13 17.25 8.17 22.14
N ILE A 14 17.70 7.05 21.53
CA ILE A 14 17.85 6.93 20.08
C ILE A 14 16.49 6.94 19.41
N ASP A 15 15.51 6.23 19.96
CA ASP A 15 14.14 6.18 19.42
C ASP A 15 13.51 7.57 19.42
N GLY A 16 13.71 8.36 20.48
CA GLY A 16 13.30 9.77 20.51
C GLY A 16 13.88 10.58 19.35
N GLN A 17 15.17 10.43 19.07
CA GLN A 17 15.82 11.11 17.93
C GLN A 17 15.28 10.62 16.57
N MET A 18 14.99 9.33 16.46
CA MET A 18 14.38 8.78 15.24
C MET A 18 12.98 9.36 14.99
N ILE A 19 12.18 9.55 16.03
CA ILE A 19 10.85 10.17 15.93
C ILE A 19 10.99 11.62 15.44
N GLU A 20 11.85 12.41 16.06
CA GLU A 20 12.07 13.81 15.63
C GLU A 20 12.52 13.92 14.16
N LEU A 21 13.43 13.05 13.74
CA LEU A 21 13.91 13.02 12.35
C LEU A 21 12.82 12.56 11.38
N TYR A 22 12.00 11.61 11.80
CA TYR A 22 10.85 11.17 11.02
C TYR A 22 9.82 12.29 10.83
N GLU A 23 9.47 13.03 11.88
CA GLU A 23 8.55 14.15 11.80
C GLU A 23 9.07 15.26 10.86
N LYS A 24 10.31 15.66 11.00
CA LYS A 24 10.96 16.61 10.07
C LYS A 24 10.93 16.12 8.62
N ARG A 25 11.14 14.82 8.42
CA ARG A 25 11.04 14.21 7.11
C ARG A 25 9.61 14.26 6.56
N MET A 26 8.61 14.10 7.40
CA MET A 26 7.20 14.20 6.99
C MET A 26 6.78 15.63 6.66
N GLU A 27 7.34 16.64 7.32
CA GLU A 27 7.20 18.05 6.91
C GLU A 27 7.76 18.30 5.50
N CYS A 28 8.96 17.78 5.22
CA CYS A 28 9.51 17.83 3.85
C CYS A 28 8.63 17.09 2.83
N THR A 29 7.99 15.99 3.25
CA THR A 29 7.06 15.26 2.40
C THR A 29 5.84 16.09 2.03
N ALA A 30 5.32 16.92 2.94
CA ALA A 30 4.23 17.85 2.65
C ALA A 30 4.64 18.89 1.60
N GLN A 31 5.83 19.48 1.75
CA GLN A 31 6.39 20.44 0.76
C GLN A 31 6.57 19.78 -0.63
N VAL A 32 7.00 18.52 -0.67
CA VAL A 32 7.09 17.74 -1.93
C VAL A 32 5.71 17.54 -2.54
N ALA A 33 4.67 17.31 -1.73
CA ALA A 33 3.30 17.20 -2.24
C ALA A 33 2.84 18.50 -2.89
N GLU A 34 3.01 19.63 -2.23
CA GLU A 34 2.68 20.95 -2.75
C GLU A 34 3.39 21.26 -4.09
N TYR A 35 4.68 20.95 -4.15
CA TYR A 35 5.45 21.10 -5.40
C TYR A 35 4.91 20.20 -6.52
N LYS A 36 4.59 18.94 -6.23
CA LYS A 36 4.06 18.02 -7.23
C LYS A 36 2.67 18.42 -7.71
N ILE A 37 1.84 18.93 -6.81
CA ILE A 37 0.52 19.47 -7.13
C ILE A 37 0.64 20.66 -8.07
N SER A 38 1.48 21.62 -7.73
CA SER A 38 1.66 22.84 -8.55
C SER A 38 2.27 22.56 -9.93
N THR A 39 3.04 21.49 -10.07
CA THR A 39 3.73 21.13 -11.33
C THR A 39 3.07 19.99 -12.11
N GLY A 40 1.99 19.40 -11.61
CA GLY A 40 1.30 18.27 -12.22
C GLY A 40 2.11 16.96 -12.21
N LYS A 41 3.17 16.86 -11.40
CA LYS A 41 3.99 15.64 -11.28
C LYS A 41 3.27 14.55 -10.48
N LYS A 42 3.43 13.30 -10.92
CA LYS A 42 2.88 12.14 -10.20
C LYS A 42 3.49 12.00 -8.82
N ILE A 43 2.66 11.61 -7.83
CA ILE A 43 3.13 11.34 -6.46
C ILE A 43 4.12 10.19 -6.45
N PHE A 44 3.78 9.06 -7.09
CA PHE A 44 4.67 7.90 -7.16
C PHE A 44 5.73 8.12 -8.26
N ASP A 45 6.99 8.06 -7.84
CA ASP A 45 8.18 8.16 -8.68
C ASP A 45 9.06 6.93 -8.42
N LYS A 46 8.86 5.89 -9.23
CA LYS A 46 9.51 4.59 -9.06
C LYS A 46 11.03 4.68 -9.12
N GLU A 47 11.57 5.45 -10.07
CA GLU A 47 13.01 5.58 -10.28
C GLU A 47 13.67 6.28 -9.07
N ARG A 48 13.05 7.36 -8.60
CA ARG A 48 13.51 8.09 -7.43
C ARG A 48 13.47 7.24 -6.16
N GLU A 49 12.42 6.44 -5.97
CA GLU A 49 12.31 5.56 -4.80
C GLU A 49 13.36 4.45 -4.85
N GLN A 50 13.58 3.82 -6.00
CA GLN A 50 14.61 2.80 -6.16
C GLN A 50 16.01 3.35 -5.86
N ALA A 51 16.37 4.49 -6.44
CA ALA A 51 17.65 5.13 -6.18
C ALA A 51 17.82 5.51 -4.68
N LYS A 52 16.73 5.87 -4.00
CA LYS A 52 16.76 6.16 -2.56
C LYS A 52 17.02 4.91 -1.73
N LEU A 53 16.43 3.77 -2.09
CA LEU A 53 16.65 2.48 -1.42
C LEU A 53 18.10 2.02 -1.56
N GLU A 54 18.65 2.05 -2.77
CA GLU A 54 20.04 1.70 -3.04
C GLU A 54 21.01 2.58 -2.25
N LYS A 55 20.72 3.88 -2.20
CA LYS A 55 21.50 4.81 -1.38
C LYS A 55 21.42 4.49 0.11
N ALA A 56 20.23 4.17 0.63
CA ALA A 56 20.05 3.82 2.03
C ALA A 56 20.81 2.54 2.40
N GLU A 57 20.71 1.50 1.56
CA GLU A 57 21.48 0.26 1.72
C GLU A 57 23.00 0.53 1.74
N SER A 58 23.49 1.39 0.84
CA SER A 58 24.91 1.70 0.72
C SER A 58 25.50 2.38 1.97
N LEU A 59 24.67 3.01 2.78
CA LEU A 59 25.07 3.69 4.02
C LEU A 59 25.10 2.75 5.22
N ALA A 60 24.50 1.58 5.13
CA ALA A 60 24.47 0.61 6.22
C ALA A 60 25.79 -0.16 6.32
N SER A 61 26.25 -0.40 7.55
CA SER A 61 27.59 -0.91 7.85
C SER A 61 27.79 -2.42 7.65
N ASN A 62 26.70 -3.21 7.69
CA ASN A 62 26.76 -4.67 7.59
C ASN A 62 25.55 -5.23 6.84
N THR A 63 25.63 -6.50 6.43
CA THR A 63 24.59 -7.16 5.59
C THR A 63 23.22 -7.21 6.25
N PHE A 64 23.18 -7.47 7.57
CA PHE A 64 21.92 -7.48 8.32
C PHE A 64 21.24 -6.09 8.29
N ASN A 65 22.02 -5.05 8.64
CA ASN A 65 21.52 -3.68 8.64
C ASN A 65 21.15 -3.18 7.24
N LYS A 66 21.85 -3.59 6.18
CA LYS A 66 21.50 -3.24 4.79
C LYS A 66 20.08 -3.65 4.47
N ARG A 67 19.72 -4.90 4.74
CA ARG A 67 18.38 -5.42 4.51
C ARG A 67 17.34 -4.70 5.36
N SER A 68 17.58 -4.59 6.66
CA SER A 68 16.64 -3.94 7.60
C SER A 68 16.42 -2.47 7.27
N VAL A 69 17.48 -1.74 6.88
CA VAL A 69 17.39 -0.35 6.45
C VAL A 69 16.58 -0.23 5.16
N ARG A 70 16.74 -1.13 4.20
CA ARG A 70 15.94 -1.15 2.99
C ARG A 70 14.45 -1.28 3.32
N GLU A 71 14.08 -2.30 4.10
CA GLU A 71 12.69 -2.55 4.52
C GLU A 71 12.09 -1.34 5.28
N LEU A 72 12.86 -0.75 6.19
CA LEU A 72 12.46 0.46 6.91
C LEU A 72 12.17 1.63 5.94
N PHE A 73 13.07 1.89 4.99
CA PHE A 73 12.89 2.99 4.05
C PHE A 73 11.76 2.73 3.04
N GLU A 74 11.50 1.50 2.63
CA GLU A 74 10.31 1.14 1.85
C GLU A 74 9.04 1.52 2.59
N HIS A 75 8.98 1.21 3.89
CA HIS A 75 7.84 1.56 4.74
C HIS A 75 7.69 3.08 4.92
N ILE A 76 8.77 3.78 5.22
CA ILE A 76 8.78 5.25 5.34
C ILE A 76 8.33 5.91 4.04
N MET A 77 8.75 5.43 2.87
CA MET A 77 8.31 5.97 1.57
C MET A 77 6.84 5.68 1.31
N SER A 78 6.34 4.51 1.70
CA SER A 78 4.91 4.20 1.65
C SER A 78 4.08 5.19 2.47
N MET A 79 4.49 5.46 3.70
CA MET A 79 3.83 6.48 4.56
C MET A 79 3.92 7.88 3.96
N SER A 80 5.05 8.22 3.34
CA SER A 80 5.21 9.50 2.64
C SER A 80 4.25 9.63 1.45
N ARG A 81 4.03 8.57 0.66
CA ARG A 81 3.02 8.58 -0.42
C ARG A 81 1.62 8.75 0.14
N LYS A 82 1.27 8.04 1.21
CA LYS A 82 -0.04 8.19 1.88
C LYS A 82 -0.29 9.64 2.28
N ARG A 83 0.70 10.31 2.90
CA ARG A 83 0.58 11.72 3.29
C ARG A 83 0.42 12.64 2.08
N GLN A 84 1.18 12.43 1.00
CA GLN A 84 1.03 13.20 -0.24
C GLN A 84 -0.36 13.03 -0.87
N TYR A 85 -0.89 11.80 -0.94
CA TYR A 85 -2.25 11.54 -1.43
C TYR A 85 -3.32 12.14 -0.52
N GLN A 86 -3.11 12.13 0.79
CA GLN A 86 -4.01 12.77 1.73
C GLN A 86 -4.10 14.27 1.48
N ILE A 87 -2.96 14.96 1.32
CA ILE A 87 -2.92 16.40 0.99
C ILE A 87 -3.64 16.67 -0.34
N LEU A 88 -3.44 15.83 -1.36
CA LEU A 88 -4.13 15.93 -2.64
C LEU A 88 -5.67 15.86 -2.46
N THR A 89 -6.12 14.96 -1.60
CA THR A 89 -7.53 14.77 -1.28
C THR A 89 -8.11 15.94 -0.49
N GLU A 90 -7.37 16.44 0.51
CA GLU A 90 -7.74 17.62 1.32
C GLU A 90 -7.92 18.87 0.44
N GLN A 91 -7.14 18.98 -0.62
CA GLN A 91 -7.26 20.07 -1.60
C GLN A 91 -8.34 19.83 -2.68
N GLY A 92 -9.10 18.74 -2.62
CA GLY A 92 -10.16 18.44 -3.58
C GLY A 92 -9.67 18.04 -4.97
N LEU A 93 -8.39 17.70 -5.10
CA LEU A 93 -7.75 17.38 -6.39
C LEU A 93 -7.82 15.89 -6.77
N THR A 94 -8.36 15.06 -5.90
CA THR A 94 -8.65 13.65 -6.19
C THR A 94 -10.10 13.50 -6.64
N LYS A 95 -10.32 12.85 -7.76
CA LYS A 95 -11.66 12.34 -8.08
C LYS A 95 -11.95 11.20 -7.12
N LYS A 96 -12.81 11.42 -6.14
CA LYS A 96 -13.39 10.32 -5.38
C LYS A 96 -14.37 9.60 -6.31
N PRO A 97 -14.25 8.27 -6.47
CA PRO A 97 -15.34 7.53 -7.09
C PRO A 97 -16.59 7.72 -6.24
N ASP A 98 -17.73 7.85 -6.92
CA ASP A 98 -19.03 7.88 -6.25
C ASP A 98 -19.34 6.46 -5.75
N PHE A 99 -18.97 6.17 -4.51
CA PHE A 99 -19.35 4.93 -3.87
C PHE A 99 -20.79 5.03 -3.36
N ILE A 100 -21.59 4.07 -3.74
CA ILE A 100 -22.92 3.86 -3.15
C ILE A 100 -22.69 3.00 -1.91
N CYS A 101 -23.11 3.51 -0.75
CA CYS A 101 -23.07 2.75 0.51
C CYS A 101 -24.33 1.90 0.60
N GLU A 102 -24.18 0.59 0.62
CA GLU A 102 -25.24 -0.36 0.86
C GLU A 102 -25.16 -0.91 2.28
N ASP A 103 -26.29 -0.92 2.99
CA ASP A 103 -26.38 -1.46 4.35
C ASP A 103 -26.16 -2.98 4.41
N LYS A 104 -26.52 -3.67 3.31
CA LYS A 104 -26.31 -5.10 3.12
C LYS A 104 -25.99 -5.39 1.67
N LEU A 105 -24.98 -6.23 1.47
CA LEU A 105 -24.70 -6.78 0.14
C LEU A 105 -25.69 -7.94 -0.13
N ASP A 106 -26.41 -7.87 -1.24
CA ASP A 106 -27.27 -8.94 -1.73
C ASP A 106 -26.58 -9.67 -2.89
N PHE A 107 -26.17 -10.89 -2.65
CA PHE A 107 -25.47 -11.74 -3.63
C PHE A 107 -26.39 -12.74 -4.33
N THR A 108 -27.71 -12.70 -4.09
CA THR A 108 -28.65 -13.73 -4.59
C THR A 108 -28.70 -13.87 -6.09
N LYS A 109 -28.30 -12.83 -6.83
CA LYS A 109 -28.24 -12.79 -8.29
C LYS A 109 -26.83 -12.46 -8.81
N ALA A 110 -25.86 -12.43 -7.94
CA ALA A 110 -24.51 -12.08 -8.32
C ALA A 110 -23.91 -13.16 -9.23
N ARG A 111 -23.26 -12.73 -10.29
CA ARG A 111 -22.42 -13.56 -11.13
C ARG A 111 -20.96 -13.31 -10.79
N VAL A 112 -20.30 -14.31 -10.24
CA VAL A 112 -18.97 -14.17 -9.64
C VAL A 112 -17.88 -14.66 -10.59
N VAL A 113 -16.86 -13.85 -10.80
CA VAL A 113 -15.65 -14.26 -11.53
C VAL A 113 -14.52 -14.53 -10.54
N PHE A 114 -13.78 -15.63 -10.75
CA PHE A 114 -12.59 -15.95 -9.98
C PHE A 114 -11.39 -16.25 -10.87
N GLN A 115 -10.21 -15.98 -10.37
CA GLN A 115 -8.96 -16.24 -11.08
C GLN A 115 -8.48 -17.67 -10.80
N GLY A 116 -8.08 -18.40 -11.83
CA GLY A 116 -7.51 -19.73 -11.76
C GLY A 116 -8.24 -20.75 -12.63
N VAL A 117 -8.38 -21.95 -12.12
CA VAL A 117 -9.07 -23.07 -12.79
C VAL A 117 -10.06 -23.71 -11.83
N GLU A 118 -10.96 -24.53 -12.35
CA GLU A 118 -11.84 -25.34 -11.54
C GLU A 118 -11.05 -26.23 -10.58
N GLY A 119 -11.49 -26.32 -9.32
CA GLY A 119 -10.80 -27.03 -8.25
C GLY A 119 -9.68 -26.23 -7.56
N ALA A 120 -9.42 -24.98 -7.99
CA ALA A 120 -8.43 -24.13 -7.34
C ALA A 120 -8.93 -23.58 -5.98
N TYR A 121 -8.00 -23.09 -5.14
CA TYR A 121 -8.33 -22.46 -3.87
C TYR A 121 -9.24 -21.22 -4.02
N SER A 122 -9.12 -20.49 -5.13
CA SER A 122 -9.97 -19.34 -5.47
C SER A 122 -11.44 -19.78 -5.65
N GLU A 123 -11.70 -20.90 -6.31
CA GLU A 123 -13.04 -21.46 -6.42
C GLU A 123 -13.58 -21.90 -5.06
N ALA A 124 -12.76 -22.59 -4.25
CA ALA A 124 -13.16 -23.01 -2.91
C ALA A 124 -13.53 -21.81 -2.02
N ALA A 125 -12.72 -20.74 -2.06
CA ALA A 125 -13.01 -19.52 -1.33
C ALA A 125 -14.29 -18.82 -1.84
N MET A 126 -14.49 -18.81 -3.15
CA MET A 126 -15.71 -18.26 -3.77
C MET A 126 -16.96 -19.03 -3.30
N LYS A 127 -16.93 -20.36 -3.37
CA LYS A 127 -18.05 -21.21 -2.92
C LYS A 127 -18.33 -21.09 -1.42
N GLU A 128 -17.29 -20.95 -0.60
CA GLU A 128 -17.42 -20.73 0.84
C GLU A 128 -18.10 -19.41 1.17
N PHE A 129 -17.77 -18.34 0.42
CA PHE A 129 -18.28 -16.99 0.69
C PHE A 129 -19.66 -16.72 0.06
N PHE A 130 -19.84 -17.10 -1.21
CA PHE A 130 -21.06 -16.79 -1.97
C PHE A 130 -22.06 -17.95 -2.00
N GLY A 131 -21.64 -19.16 -1.67
CA GLY A 131 -22.44 -20.39 -1.74
C GLY A 131 -22.12 -21.24 -2.96
N SER A 132 -22.38 -22.55 -2.83
CA SER A 132 -22.03 -23.53 -3.87
C SER A 132 -22.83 -23.39 -5.17
N ASP A 133 -24.02 -22.80 -5.09
CA ASP A 133 -24.95 -22.65 -6.23
C ASP A 133 -24.86 -21.30 -6.93
N THR A 134 -23.86 -20.48 -6.56
CA THR A 134 -23.63 -19.18 -7.16
C THR A 134 -23.21 -19.31 -8.62
N ASP A 135 -23.85 -18.56 -9.52
CA ASP A 135 -23.43 -18.44 -10.91
C ASP A 135 -22.01 -17.87 -10.96
N SER A 136 -21.08 -18.65 -11.49
CA SER A 136 -19.66 -18.29 -11.46
C SER A 136 -18.91 -18.83 -12.66
N PHE A 137 -17.83 -18.17 -13.01
CA PHE A 137 -16.89 -18.62 -14.02
C PHE A 137 -15.46 -18.24 -13.66
N HIS A 138 -14.49 -18.93 -14.25
CA HIS A 138 -13.07 -18.65 -14.01
C HIS A 138 -12.43 -17.94 -15.20
N VAL A 139 -11.34 -17.25 -14.90
CA VAL A 139 -10.45 -16.60 -15.86
C VAL A 139 -8.99 -16.85 -15.51
N GLU A 140 -8.09 -16.74 -16.47
CA GLU A 140 -6.67 -17.07 -16.26
C GLU A 140 -5.94 -16.00 -15.42
N THR A 141 -6.26 -14.72 -15.62
CA THR A 141 -5.55 -13.62 -14.96
C THR A 141 -6.47 -12.71 -14.17
N TRP A 142 -5.90 -12.04 -13.16
CA TRP A 142 -6.61 -10.99 -12.41
C TRP A 142 -7.07 -9.83 -13.31
N ARG A 143 -6.36 -9.57 -14.40
CA ARG A 143 -6.75 -8.56 -15.37
C ARG A 143 -8.05 -8.95 -16.06
N ASP A 144 -8.15 -10.19 -16.48
CA ASP A 144 -9.36 -10.70 -17.15
C ASP A 144 -10.57 -10.64 -16.20
N ALA A 145 -10.37 -10.92 -14.91
CA ALA A 145 -11.42 -10.76 -13.91
C ALA A 145 -11.90 -9.29 -13.81
N MET A 146 -10.97 -8.36 -13.75
CA MET A 146 -11.32 -6.93 -13.72
C MET A 146 -12.00 -6.44 -15.01
N GLU A 147 -11.60 -6.99 -16.16
CA GLU A 147 -12.24 -6.68 -17.44
C GLU A 147 -13.65 -7.27 -17.53
N ALA A 148 -13.87 -8.48 -17.02
CA ALA A 148 -15.19 -9.10 -16.94
C ALA A 148 -16.17 -8.24 -16.12
N ILE A 149 -15.75 -7.76 -14.94
CA ILE A 149 -16.57 -6.83 -14.13
C ILE A 149 -16.84 -5.54 -14.89
N LYS A 150 -15.81 -4.94 -15.49
CA LYS A 150 -15.94 -3.70 -16.27
C LYS A 150 -16.91 -3.83 -17.44
N ASN A 151 -16.96 -4.99 -18.08
CA ASN A 151 -17.82 -5.30 -19.21
C ASN A 151 -19.25 -5.71 -18.78
N GLY A 152 -19.51 -5.87 -17.48
CA GLY A 152 -20.78 -6.33 -16.94
C GLY A 152 -21.03 -7.84 -17.13
N GLU A 153 -19.96 -8.61 -17.30
CA GLU A 153 -20.01 -10.07 -17.40
C GLU A 153 -20.03 -10.72 -16.00
N ALA A 154 -19.58 -9.98 -14.98
CA ALA A 154 -19.62 -10.32 -13.56
C ALA A 154 -19.92 -9.06 -12.74
N ASP A 155 -20.36 -9.26 -11.46
CA ASP A 155 -20.71 -8.20 -10.50
C ASP A 155 -19.56 -7.83 -9.55
#